data_6a866be1f4d58827585ed15e0864fb99
#
_entry.id   6a866be1f4d58827585ed15e0864fb99
#
_cell.length_a   1.000
_cell.length_b   1.000
_cell.length_c   1.000
_cell.angle_alpha   90.00
_cell.angle_beta   90.00
_cell.angle_gamma   90.00
#
_symmetry.space_group_name_H-M   'P 1'
#
loop_
_entity.id
_entity.type
_entity.pdbx_description
1 polymer ?
#
loop_
_entity_poly.entity_id
_entity_poly.type
_entity_poly.pdbx_seq_one_letter_code
_entity_poly.pdbx_strand_id
1 'polypeptide(L)'
;GAAGVVDPKTGAIAYANEIMPGWSGVQLGPRLREDLGLPVAVVGDVQAHALGEAHWGVGKGKFSVLCLGIGTGIGGAYVENGRVMQGFHGAAGHMGHIECSAAAGIPCACGRSGHLESVASGTSIGRMYDERFGRVDPSRPSVGRDVNDLCRAGDEKATEVIYDAGFALGASLGSLANILDPEVIVLSGGVIHQGPDWRSQTWKDSVHEGYASQALDPLQDTPILIGSLEGDAPLIGAAEHLL
;
A
#
# COMPACT_ATOMS: atom_id res chain seq x y z
N GLY A 1 1.40 -13.47 8.76
CA GLY A 1 1.70 -12.50 7.70
C GLY A 1 3.19 -12.41 7.44
N ALA A 2 3.60 -12.31 6.19
CA ALA A 2 5.01 -12.23 5.80
C ALA A 2 5.20 -11.25 4.65
N ALA A 3 6.31 -10.50 4.67
CA ALA A 3 6.69 -9.62 3.57
C ALA A 3 7.16 -10.44 2.35
N GLY A 4 6.99 -9.90 1.15
CA GLY A 4 7.34 -10.54 -0.11
C GLY A 4 6.20 -11.34 -0.73
N VAL A 5 6.52 -12.08 -1.79
CA VAL A 5 5.57 -12.97 -2.46
C VAL A 5 5.56 -14.32 -1.75
N VAL A 6 4.43 -14.69 -1.22
CA VAL A 6 4.22 -15.98 -0.55
C VAL A 6 3.63 -16.98 -1.56
N ASP A 7 4.26 -18.14 -1.70
CA ASP A 7 3.69 -19.25 -2.47
C ASP A 7 2.40 -19.74 -1.79
N PRO A 8 1.23 -19.63 -2.44
CA PRO A 8 -0.05 -19.95 -1.80
C PRO A 8 -0.24 -21.43 -1.50
N LYS A 9 0.56 -22.32 -2.08
CA LYS A 9 0.46 -23.77 -1.87
C LYS A 9 1.33 -24.26 -0.72
N THR A 10 2.53 -23.67 -0.60
CA THR A 10 3.52 -24.15 0.39
C THR A 10 3.65 -23.24 1.58
N GLY A 11 3.38 -21.93 1.43
CA GLY A 11 3.68 -20.91 2.41
C GLY A 11 5.17 -20.55 2.45
N ALA A 12 5.94 -20.91 1.42
CA ALA A 12 7.33 -20.47 1.28
C ALA A 12 7.39 -19.04 0.70
N ILE A 13 8.46 -18.33 0.96
CA ILE A 13 8.71 -17.02 0.37
C ILE A 13 9.25 -17.22 -1.04
N ALA A 14 8.38 -17.07 -2.04
CA ALA A 14 8.74 -17.28 -3.44
C ALA A 14 9.66 -16.17 -3.97
N TYR A 15 9.46 -14.92 -3.51
CA TYR A 15 10.25 -13.77 -3.93
C TYR A 15 10.25 -12.68 -2.86
N ALA A 16 11.40 -12.05 -2.67
CA ALA A 16 11.57 -10.78 -1.96
C ALA A 16 12.63 -9.95 -2.70
N ASN A 17 12.53 -8.63 -2.61
CA ASN A 17 13.50 -7.73 -3.22
C ASN A 17 14.77 -7.59 -2.36
N GLU A 18 15.76 -6.83 -2.86
CA GLU A 18 17.05 -6.62 -2.20
C GLU A 18 16.99 -5.87 -0.87
N ILE A 19 15.83 -5.34 -0.48
CA ILE A 19 15.61 -4.73 0.84
C ILE A 19 15.65 -5.82 1.94
N MET A 20 15.34 -7.07 1.58
CA MET A 20 15.39 -8.22 2.48
C MET A 20 16.32 -9.32 1.92
N PRO A 21 17.64 -9.13 1.96
CA PRO A 21 18.60 -10.09 1.43
C PRO A 21 18.44 -11.46 2.09
N GLY A 22 18.42 -12.53 1.30
CA GLY A 22 18.29 -13.91 1.78
C GLY A 22 16.86 -14.32 2.19
N TRP A 23 15.85 -13.45 2.05
CA TRP A 23 14.48 -13.78 2.38
C TRP A 23 13.79 -14.63 1.28
N SER A 24 14.14 -14.43 0.02
CA SER A 24 13.67 -15.29 -1.09
C SER A 24 14.08 -16.74 -0.89
N GLY A 25 13.16 -17.66 -1.13
CA GLY A 25 13.37 -19.10 -0.99
C GLY A 25 13.21 -19.66 0.44
N VAL A 26 13.02 -18.81 1.45
CA VAL A 26 12.81 -19.24 2.83
C VAL A 26 11.55 -20.09 2.93
N GLN A 27 11.69 -21.30 3.48
CA GLN A 27 10.61 -22.26 3.68
C GLN A 27 9.83 -21.95 4.95
N LEU A 28 9.22 -20.74 5.02
CA LEU A 28 8.60 -20.23 6.25
C LEU A 28 7.48 -21.13 6.75
N GLY A 29 6.48 -21.40 5.91
CA GLY A 29 5.34 -22.24 6.28
C GLY A 29 5.74 -23.69 6.64
N PRO A 30 6.55 -24.38 5.81
CA PRO A 30 7.04 -25.74 6.15
C PRO A 30 7.79 -25.79 7.48
N ARG A 31 8.73 -24.87 7.72
CA ARG A 31 9.51 -24.85 8.97
C ARG A 31 8.65 -24.58 10.20
N LEU A 32 7.74 -23.61 10.12
CA LEU A 32 6.84 -23.33 11.23
C LEU A 32 5.90 -24.50 11.53
N ARG A 33 5.42 -25.24 10.52
CA ARG A 33 4.62 -26.47 10.73
C ARG A 33 5.42 -27.54 11.45
N GLU A 34 6.68 -27.73 11.07
CA GLU A 34 7.58 -28.70 11.70
C GLU A 34 7.89 -28.29 13.15
N ASP A 35 8.28 -27.05 13.38
CA ASP A 35 8.70 -26.57 14.70
C ASP A 35 7.56 -26.52 15.72
N LEU A 36 6.35 -26.16 15.27
CA LEU A 36 5.18 -25.96 16.14
C LEU A 36 4.31 -27.22 16.26
N GLY A 37 4.38 -28.14 15.30
CA GLY A 37 3.47 -29.28 15.21
C GLY A 37 2.01 -28.89 15.00
N LEU A 38 1.76 -27.70 14.42
CA LEU A 38 0.43 -27.13 14.20
C LEU A 38 0.19 -26.82 12.72
N PRO A 39 -1.09 -26.76 12.27
CA PRO A 39 -1.41 -26.18 10.98
C PRO A 39 -0.92 -24.71 10.89
N VAL A 40 -0.23 -24.36 9.80
CA VAL A 40 0.25 -23.01 9.55
C VAL A 40 -0.17 -22.57 8.15
N ALA A 41 -0.84 -21.43 8.04
CA ALA A 41 -1.03 -20.69 6.81
C ALA A 41 -0.10 -19.48 6.78
N VAL A 42 0.41 -19.14 5.60
CA VAL A 42 1.23 -17.93 5.40
C VAL A 42 0.59 -17.09 4.30
N VAL A 43 0.44 -15.82 4.56
CA VAL A 43 -0.16 -14.83 3.65
C VAL A 43 0.74 -13.59 3.57
N GLY A 44 0.72 -12.87 2.47
CA GLY A 44 1.45 -11.59 2.37
C GLY A 44 0.97 -10.59 3.43
N ASP A 45 1.87 -9.79 3.97
CA ASP A 45 1.57 -8.82 5.04
C ASP A 45 0.48 -7.81 4.65
N VAL A 46 0.53 -7.26 3.42
CA VAL A 46 -0.51 -6.35 2.91
C VAL A 46 -1.82 -7.09 2.60
N GLN A 47 -1.73 -8.36 2.17
CA GLN A 47 -2.92 -9.21 1.99
C GLN A 47 -3.60 -9.47 3.33
N ALA A 48 -2.82 -9.77 4.37
CA ALA A 48 -3.33 -9.88 5.74
C ALA A 48 -3.96 -8.58 6.21
N HIS A 49 -3.29 -7.44 5.98
CA HIS A 49 -3.84 -6.12 6.32
C HIS A 49 -5.22 -5.90 5.68
N ALA A 50 -5.34 -6.17 4.38
CA ALA A 50 -6.59 -6.02 3.65
C ALA A 50 -7.71 -6.94 4.19
N LEU A 51 -7.38 -8.18 4.54
CA LEU A 51 -8.33 -9.10 5.18
C LEU A 51 -8.82 -8.55 6.53
N GLY A 52 -7.92 -8.00 7.35
CA GLY A 52 -8.29 -7.37 8.61
C GLY A 52 -9.29 -6.24 8.40
N GLU A 53 -8.97 -5.28 7.53
CA GLU A 53 -9.85 -4.15 7.24
C GLU A 53 -11.19 -4.58 6.59
N ALA A 54 -11.18 -5.61 5.74
CA ALA A 54 -12.39 -6.12 5.08
C ALA A 54 -13.33 -6.83 6.06
N HIS A 55 -12.81 -7.58 7.03
CA HIS A 55 -13.63 -8.36 7.97
C HIS A 55 -14.00 -7.57 9.23
N TRP A 56 -13.10 -6.72 9.75
CA TRP A 56 -13.22 -6.10 11.06
C TRP A 56 -13.07 -4.59 11.08
N GLY A 57 -12.53 -4.00 10.02
CA GLY A 57 -12.33 -2.56 9.88
C GLY A 57 -13.41 -1.85 9.06
N VAL A 58 -13.02 -0.78 8.37
CA VAL A 58 -13.94 0.07 7.58
C VAL A 58 -14.54 -0.65 6.35
N GLY A 59 -13.95 -1.76 5.93
CA GLY A 59 -14.47 -2.61 4.86
C GLY A 59 -15.50 -3.64 5.31
N LYS A 60 -15.82 -3.71 6.60
CA LYS A 60 -16.75 -4.71 7.16
C LYS A 60 -18.13 -4.66 6.50
N GLY A 61 -18.58 -5.82 6.02
CA GLY A 61 -19.88 -5.95 5.37
C GLY A 61 -19.91 -5.52 3.92
N LYS A 62 -18.77 -5.13 3.35
CA LYS A 62 -18.62 -4.81 1.93
C LYS A 62 -18.38 -6.06 1.11
N PHE A 63 -18.98 -6.12 -0.08
CA PHE A 63 -18.77 -7.22 -1.02
C PHE A 63 -17.33 -7.26 -1.51
N SER A 64 -16.78 -6.08 -1.85
CA SER A 64 -15.41 -5.98 -2.34
C SER A 64 -14.66 -4.77 -1.75
N VAL A 65 -13.39 -4.98 -1.41
CA VAL A 65 -12.51 -3.99 -0.78
C VAL A 65 -11.19 -3.96 -1.53
N LEU A 66 -10.86 -2.82 -2.11
CA LEU A 66 -9.51 -2.53 -2.63
C LEU A 66 -8.72 -1.84 -1.52
N CYS A 67 -7.74 -2.52 -0.95
CA CYS A 67 -6.92 -1.97 0.14
C CYS A 67 -5.50 -1.67 -0.34
N LEU A 68 -4.98 -0.47 -0.07
CA LEU A 68 -3.59 -0.12 -0.29
C LEU A 68 -2.94 0.35 1.02
N GLY A 69 -1.74 -0.16 1.27
CA GLY A 69 -0.86 0.26 2.36
C GLY A 69 0.24 1.18 1.85
N ILE A 70 0.24 2.44 2.29
CA ILE A 70 1.21 3.47 1.92
C ILE A 70 2.16 3.71 3.09
N GLY A 71 3.32 3.04 3.02
CA GLY A 71 4.36 3.08 4.05
C GLY A 71 5.72 3.43 3.43
N THR A 72 6.77 2.72 3.84
CA THR A 72 8.11 2.80 3.22
C THR A 72 8.02 2.52 1.71
N GLY A 73 7.23 1.51 1.32
CA GLY A 73 6.80 1.22 -0.03
C GLY A 73 5.28 1.30 -0.17
N ILE A 74 4.74 0.78 -1.28
CA ILE A 74 3.31 0.66 -1.55
C ILE A 74 2.98 -0.79 -1.88
N GLY A 75 2.11 -1.39 -1.09
CA GLY A 75 1.48 -2.66 -1.40
C GLY A 75 -0.04 -2.52 -1.42
N GLY A 76 -0.72 -3.54 -1.95
CA GLY A 76 -2.17 -3.56 -1.96
C GLY A 76 -2.72 -4.98 -1.94
N ALA A 77 -4.02 -5.10 -1.79
CA ALA A 77 -4.73 -6.34 -1.98
C ALA A 77 -6.19 -6.05 -2.33
N TYR A 78 -6.79 -6.97 -3.04
CA TYR A 78 -8.22 -6.96 -3.33
C TYR A 78 -8.88 -8.11 -2.60
N VAL A 79 -9.92 -7.80 -1.84
CA VAL A 79 -10.73 -8.77 -1.11
C VAL A 79 -12.12 -8.74 -1.72
N GLU A 80 -12.62 -9.89 -2.17
CA GLU A 80 -13.95 -10.04 -2.72
C GLU A 80 -14.69 -11.16 -1.99
N ASN A 81 -15.90 -10.89 -1.55
CA ASN A 81 -16.71 -11.85 -0.80
C ASN A 81 -15.94 -12.51 0.36
N GLY A 82 -15.21 -11.69 1.12
CA GLY A 82 -14.39 -12.12 2.25
C GLY A 82 -13.11 -12.88 1.91
N ARG A 83 -12.73 -12.99 0.63
CA ARG A 83 -11.54 -13.73 0.20
C ARG A 83 -10.54 -12.81 -0.48
N VAL A 84 -9.30 -12.89 -0.06
CA VAL A 84 -8.22 -12.12 -0.69
C VAL A 84 -7.80 -12.76 -2.02
N MET A 85 -7.66 -11.95 -3.04
CA MET A 85 -7.12 -12.37 -4.33
C MET A 85 -5.60 -12.58 -4.21
N GLN A 86 -5.16 -13.83 -4.14
CA GLN A 86 -3.72 -14.16 -4.03
C GLN A 86 -3.03 -14.21 -5.39
N GLY A 87 -3.77 -14.55 -6.46
CA GLY A 87 -3.21 -14.86 -7.78
C GLY A 87 -2.55 -16.22 -7.84
N PHE A 88 -2.23 -16.68 -9.04
CA PHE A 88 -1.66 -18.02 -9.28
C PHE A 88 -0.28 -18.20 -8.65
N HIS A 89 0.53 -17.13 -8.62
CA HIS A 89 1.89 -17.13 -8.07
C HIS A 89 1.97 -16.51 -6.66
N GLY A 90 0.85 -16.16 -6.03
CA GLY A 90 0.84 -15.40 -4.78
C GLY A 90 1.20 -13.92 -4.91
N ALA A 91 1.36 -13.42 -6.14
CA ALA A 91 1.87 -12.07 -6.42
C ALA A 91 0.79 -11.02 -6.67
N ALA A 92 -0.51 -11.35 -6.54
CA ALA A 92 -1.57 -10.35 -6.68
C ALA A 92 -1.46 -9.31 -5.56
N GLY A 93 -1.70 -8.03 -5.93
CA GLY A 93 -1.67 -6.94 -4.96
C GLY A 93 -0.37 -6.12 -4.91
N HIS A 94 0.62 -6.41 -5.74
CA HIS A 94 1.84 -5.57 -5.86
C HIS A 94 1.53 -4.24 -6.58
N MET A 95 0.52 -3.51 -6.10
CA MET A 95 -0.05 -2.33 -6.75
C MET A 95 0.89 -1.12 -6.77
N GLY A 96 1.88 -1.07 -5.89
CA GLY A 96 2.95 -0.08 -5.97
C GLY A 96 3.85 -0.21 -7.20
N HIS A 97 3.82 -1.39 -7.86
CA HIS A 97 4.63 -1.67 -9.06
C HIS A 97 3.86 -1.57 -10.38
N ILE A 98 2.67 -0.97 -10.38
CA ILE A 98 1.98 -0.62 -11.63
C ILE A 98 2.63 0.61 -12.25
N GLU A 99 2.49 0.74 -13.56
CA GLU A 99 2.95 1.93 -14.28
C GLU A 99 2.20 3.18 -13.78
N CYS A 100 2.96 4.25 -13.60
CA CYS A 100 2.46 5.55 -13.20
C CYS A 100 3.14 6.63 -14.05
N SER A 101 2.38 7.42 -14.78
CA SER A 101 2.91 8.46 -15.67
C SER A 101 3.77 9.49 -14.94
N ALA A 102 3.42 9.83 -13.70
CA ALA A 102 4.21 10.73 -12.86
C ALA A 102 5.59 10.14 -12.48
N ALA A 103 5.75 8.83 -12.58
CA ALA A 103 6.99 8.13 -12.27
C ALA A 103 7.83 7.79 -13.52
N ALA A 104 7.47 8.32 -14.70
CA ALA A 104 8.16 8.00 -15.96
C ALA A 104 9.67 8.20 -15.84
N GLY A 105 10.45 7.15 -16.11
CA GLY A 105 11.90 7.16 -16.04
C GLY A 105 12.51 7.12 -14.63
N ILE A 106 11.71 7.22 -13.56
CA ILE A 106 12.21 7.18 -12.18
C ILE A 106 12.48 5.73 -11.77
N PRO A 107 13.69 5.41 -11.27
CA PRO A 107 14.01 4.06 -10.80
C PRO A 107 13.14 3.62 -9.63
N CYS A 108 12.76 2.33 -9.64
CA CYS A 108 12.04 1.67 -8.56
C CYS A 108 12.93 0.64 -7.84
N ALA A 109 12.69 0.43 -6.55
CA ALA A 109 13.41 -0.55 -5.74
C ALA A 109 13.33 -2.00 -6.26
N CYS A 110 12.35 -2.31 -7.13
CA CYS A 110 12.24 -3.62 -7.77
C CYS A 110 13.19 -3.82 -8.97
N GLY A 111 14.08 -2.87 -9.26
CA GLY A 111 15.04 -2.91 -10.38
C GLY A 111 14.48 -2.44 -11.72
N ARG A 112 13.23 -2.00 -11.78
CA ARG A 112 12.58 -1.39 -12.95
C ARG A 112 12.42 0.11 -12.76
N SER A 113 11.69 0.78 -13.65
CA SER A 113 11.37 2.23 -13.55
C SER A 113 9.91 2.49 -13.86
N GLY A 114 9.42 3.68 -13.49
CA GLY A 114 8.08 4.14 -13.86
C GLY A 114 6.95 3.64 -12.95
N HIS A 115 7.26 3.15 -11.75
CA HIS A 115 6.25 2.58 -10.86
C HIS A 115 5.69 3.59 -9.85
N LEU A 116 4.42 3.45 -9.48
CA LEU A 116 3.72 4.29 -8.49
C LEU A 116 4.52 4.46 -7.19
N GLU A 117 5.10 3.39 -6.68
CA GLU A 117 5.90 3.42 -5.45
C GLU A 117 7.04 4.44 -5.50
N SER A 118 7.60 4.69 -6.71
CA SER A 118 8.71 5.63 -6.90
C SER A 118 8.32 7.10 -6.71
N VAL A 119 7.05 7.43 -6.57
CA VAL A 119 6.57 8.81 -6.38
C VAL A 119 5.62 8.97 -5.20
N ALA A 120 4.89 7.93 -4.78
CA ALA A 120 3.86 8.06 -3.77
C ALA A 120 4.18 7.32 -2.44
N SER A 121 5.28 6.56 -2.35
CA SER A 121 5.72 5.96 -1.08
C SER A 121 6.40 6.96 -0.16
N GLY A 122 6.46 6.62 1.13
CA GLY A 122 7.13 7.47 2.13
C GLY A 122 8.61 7.71 1.84
N THR A 123 9.32 6.69 1.33
CA THR A 123 10.70 6.82 0.89
C THR A 123 10.81 7.77 -0.30
N SER A 124 9.91 7.64 -1.27
CA SER A 124 9.93 8.44 -2.50
C SER A 124 9.55 9.89 -2.25
N ILE A 125 8.59 10.16 -1.38
CA ILE A 125 8.19 11.53 -0.98
C ILE A 125 9.38 12.26 -0.35
N GLY A 126 10.09 11.61 0.60
CA GLY A 126 11.28 12.20 1.19
C GLY A 126 12.36 12.49 0.17
N ARG A 127 12.63 11.53 -0.73
CA ARG A 127 13.59 11.69 -1.83
C ARG A 127 13.20 12.83 -2.77
N MET A 128 11.95 12.92 -3.20
CA MET A 128 11.48 14.00 -4.10
C MET A 128 11.64 15.38 -3.45
N TYR A 129 11.36 15.49 -2.15
CA TYR A 129 11.58 16.73 -1.42
C TYR A 129 13.06 17.09 -1.39
N ASP A 130 13.94 16.13 -1.03
CA ASP A 130 15.39 16.35 -0.97
C ASP A 130 15.98 16.78 -2.31
N GLU A 131 15.55 16.15 -3.41
CA GLU A 131 16.00 16.46 -4.76
C GLU A 131 15.58 17.85 -5.24
N ARG A 132 14.36 18.29 -4.86
CA ARG A 132 13.82 19.60 -5.29
C ARG A 132 14.28 20.75 -4.39
N PHE A 133 14.37 20.54 -3.09
CA PHE A 133 14.46 21.61 -2.09
C PHE A 133 15.56 21.43 -1.06
N GLY A 134 16.24 20.31 -1.06
CA GLY A 134 17.22 19.95 -0.03
C GLY A 134 16.61 19.25 1.17
N ARG A 135 17.46 18.65 2.00
CA ARG A 135 17.03 17.82 3.14
C ARG A 135 16.34 18.66 4.22
N VAL A 136 15.27 18.11 4.80
CA VAL A 136 14.60 18.66 6.00
C VAL A 136 15.58 18.66 7.19
N ASP A 137 16.26 17.56 7.42
CA ASP A 137 17.37 17.44 8.36
C ASP A 137 18.65 17.16 7.57
N PRO A 138 19.65 18.10 7.57
CA PRO A 138 20.89 17.93 6.82
C PRO A 138 21.68 16.65 7.15
N SER A 139 21.47 16.08 8.36
CA SER A 139 22.22 14.90 8.84
C SER A 139 21.74 13.58 8.26
N ARG A 140 20.54 13.52 7.70
CA ARG A 140 19.93 12.30 7.16
C ARG A 140 19.01 12.57 5.96
N PRO A 141 18.74 11.58 5.10
CA PRO A 141 17.70 11.69 4.10
C PRO A 141 16.33 11.97 4.74
N SER A 142 15.52 12.80 4.08
CA SER A 142 14.15 13.05 4.49
C SER A 142 13.28 11.82 4.23
N VAL A 143 12.26 11.64 5.06
CA VAL A 143 11.24 10.61 4.87
C VAL A 143 9.86 11.25 4.74
N GLY A 144 8.88 10.52 4.23
CA GLY A 144 7.54 11.04 4.00
C GLY A 144 6.90 11.69 5.23
N ARG A 145 7.23 11.24 6.45
CA ARG A 145 6.77 11.87 7.69
C ARG A 145 7.26 13.31 7.81
N ASP A 146 8.55 13.54 7.58
CA ASP A 146 9.16 14.88 7.69
C ASP A 146 8.45 15.87 6.75
N VAL A 147 8.23 15.44 5.49
CA VAL A 147 7.56 16.27 4.47
C VAL A 147 6.09 16.50 4.83
N ASN A 148 5.40 15.49 5.34
CA ASN A 148 4.02 15.64 5.82
C ASN A 148 3.91 16.62 6.99
N ASP A 149 4.84 16.59 7.93
CA ASP A 149 4.82 17.48 9.08
C ASP A 149 5.06 18.94 8.64
N LEU A 150 5.94 19.17 7.68
CA LEU A 150 6.12 20.48 7.04
C LEU A 150 4.86 20.93 6.27
N CYS A 151 4.24 20.06 5.48
CA CYS A 151 3.00 20.35 4.77
C CYS A 151 1.89 20.78 5.76
N ARG A 152 1.73 20.09 6.87
CA ARG A 152 0.77 20.44 7.93
C ARG A 152 1.09 21.77 8.62
N ALA A 153 2.36 22.15 8.66
CA ALA A 153 2.80 23.45 9.16
C ALA A 153 2.62 24.59 8.14
N GLY A 154 2.14 24.30 6.92
CA GLY A 154 1.88 25.28 5.88
C GLY A 154 3.08 25.58 4.97
N ASP A 155 4.09 24.71 4.95
CA ASP A 155 5.21 24.83 4.01
C ASP A 155 4.74 24.54 2.58
N GLU A 156 4.89 25.52 1.68
CA GLU A 156 4.40 25.45 0.30
C GLU A 156 5.14 24.36 -0.52
N LYS A 157 6.43 24.18 -0.28
CA LYS A 157 7.26 23.18 -0.99
C LYS A 157 6.87 21.77 -0.60
N ALA A 158 6.64 21.55 0.68
CA ALA A 158 6.16 20.28 1.18
C ALA A 158 4.73 20.00 0.68
N THR A 159 3.89 21.04 0.61
CA THR A 159 2.53 20.93 0.06
C THR A 159 2.54 20.53 -1.41
N GLU A 160 3.45 21.10 -2.23
CA GLU A 160 3.64 20.68 -3.63
C GLU A 160 4.00 19.20 -3.75
N VAL A 161 4.98 18.72 -2.98
CA VAL A 161 5.42 17.30 -3.03
C VAL A 161 4.31 16.35 -2.58
N ILE A 162 3.58 16.70 -1.54
CA ILE A 162 2.45 15.90 -1.04
C ILE A 162 1.30 15.88 -2.05
N TYR A 163 1.01 17.01 -2.70
CA TYR A 163 0.00 17.08 -3.75
C TYR A 163 0.36 16.18 -4.94
N ASP A 164 1.59 16.27 -5.46
CA ASP A 164 2.06 15.44 -6.57
C ASP A 164 1.93 13.93 -6.25
N ALA A 165 2.37 13.54 -5.06
CA ALA A 165 2.29 12.16 -4.60
C ALA A 165 0.83 11.69 -4.46
N GLY A 166 -0.03 12.52 -3.89
CA GLY A 166 -1.44 12.23 -3.70
C GLY A 166 -2.20 12.13 -5.02
N PHE A 167 -1.96 13.04 -5.95
CA PHE A 167 -2.56 12.98 -7.28
C PHE A 167 -2.14 11.72 -8.04
N ALA A 168 -0.85 11.37 -8.01
CA ALA A 168 -0.34 10.14 -8.64
C ALA A 168 -0.97 8.87 -8.04
N LEU A 169 -1.12 8.83 -6.71
CA LEU A 169 -1.81 7.75 -6.02
C LEU A 169 -3.27 7.67 -6.45
N GLY A 170 -3.99 8.79 -6.42
CA GLY A 170 -5.39 8.86 -6.81
C GLY A 170 -5.63 8.42 -8.26
N ALA A 171 -4.83 8.90 -9.20
CA ALA A 171 -4.92 8.49 -10.60
C ALA A 171 -4.70 6.98 -10.78
N SER A 172 -3.75 6.42 -10.03
CA SER A 172 -3.52 4.96 -10.03
C SER A 172 -4.69 4.19 -9.41
N LEU A 173 -5.31 4.72 -8.34
CA LEU A 173 -6.53 4.14 -7.76
C LEU A 173 -7.71 4.15 -8.73
N GLY A 174 -7.91 5.24 -9.47
CA GLY A 174 -8.94 5.33 -10.51
C GLY A 174 -8.74 4.26 -11.61
N SER A 175 -7.49 4.07 -12.05
CA SER A 175 -7.15 3.02 -13.01
C SER A 175 -7.41 1.61 -12.46
N LEU A 176 -7.07 1.36 -11.19
CA LEU A 176 -7.34 0.09 -10.51
C LEU A 176 -8.85 -0.12 -10.31
N ALA A 177 -9.59 0.93 -9.98
CA ALA A 177 -11.05 0.84 -9.86
C ALA A 177 -11.73 0.45 -11.18
N ASN A 178 -11.25 0.97 -12.31
CA ASN A 178 -11.75 0.57 -13.64
C ASN A 178 -11.52 -0.92 -13.97
N ILE A 179 -10.58 -1.57 -13.28
CA ILE A 179 -10.28 -3.00 -13.49
C ILE A 179 -11.02 -3.88 -12.49
N LEU A 180 -11.12 -3.44 -11.23
CA LEU A 180 -11.53 -4.26 -10.09
C LEU A 180 -12.96 -3.95 -9.61
N ASP A 181 -13.51 -2.81 -9.97
CA ASP A 181 -14.85 -2.32 -9.57
C ASP A 181 -15.13 -2.52 -8.06
N PRO A 182 -14.31 -1.92 -7.16
CA PRO A 182 -14.46 -2.13 -5.73
C PRO A 182 -15.66 -1.38 -5.16
N GLU A 183 -16.38 -1.99 -4.20
CA GLU A 183 -17.43 -1.29 -3.45
C GLU A 183 -16.84 -0.19 -2.54
N VAL A 184 -15.60 -0.38 -2.06
CA VAL A 184 -14.87 0.59 -1.25
C VAL A 184 -13.37 0.48 -1.47
N ILE A 185 -12.68 1.62 -1.43
CA ILE A 185 -11.22 1.71 -1.40
C ILE A 185 -10.80 2.05 0.02
N VAL A 186 -9.85 1.29 0.57
CA VAL A 186 -9.29 1.52 1.92
C VAL A 186 -7.82 1.87 1.79
N LEU A 187 -7.44 3.02 2.33
CA LEU A 187 -6.06 3.48 2.38
C LEU A 187 -5.53 3.40 3.80
N SER A 188 -4.38 2.78 3.96
CA SER A 188 -3.71 2.59 5.24
C SER A 188 -2.22 2.92 5.15
N GLY A 189 -1.55 2.94 6.30
CA GLY A 189 -0.11 3.19 6.39
C GLY A 189 0.22 4.62 6.83
N GLY A 190 1.27 4.75 7.63
CA GLY A 190 1.61 5.97 8.36
C GLY A 190 2.03 7.17 7.50
N VAL A 191 2.02 7.04 6.18
CA VAL A 191 2.30 8.15 5.26
C VAL A 191 1.03 8.95 4.99
N ILE A 192 -0.11 8.28 4.83
CA ILE A 192 -1.34 8.91 4.35
C ILE A 192 -2.34 9.24 5.45
N HIS A 193 -2.24 8.61 6.60
CA HIS A 193 -3.16 8.85 7.72
C HIS A 193 -2.47 9.07 9.06
N GLN A 194 -3.22 9.62 10.01
CA GLN A 194 -2.85 9.76 11.41
C GLN A 194 -4.08 9.44 12.27
N GLY A 195 -4.07 8.29 12.93
CA GLY A 195 -5.28 7.76 13.53
C GLY A 195 -6.35 7.50 12.45
N PRO A 196 -7.63 7.79 12.71
CA PRO A 196 -8.72 7.55 11.76
C PRO A 196 -8.80 8.60 10.64
N ASP A 197 -7.95 9.62 10.67
CA ASP A 197 -8.04 10.77 9.77
C ASP A 197 -6.94 10.77 8.70
N TRP A 198 -7.22 11.45 7.60
CA TRP A 198 -6.20 11.80 6.62
C TRP A 198 -5.09 12.63 7.28
N ARG A 199 -3.85 12.35 6.90
CA ARG A 199 -2.70 13.02 7.49
C ARG A 199 -2.68 14.52 7.20
N SER A 200 -3.18 14.95 6.06
CA SER A 200 -3.42 16.37 5.71
C SER A 200 -4.59 16.50 4.74
N GLN A 201 -5.17 17.71 4.67
CA GLN A 201 -6.19 18.01 3.68
C GLN A 201 -5.62 17.91 2.26
N THR A 202 -4.35 18.28 2.06
CA THR A 202 -3.66 18.16 0.78
C THR A 202 -3.68 16.70 0.27
N TRP A 203 -3.41 15.70 1.14
CA TRP A 203 -3.54 14.29 0.78
C TRP A 203 -4.95 13.96 0.31
N LYS A 204 -5.95 14.33 1.12
CA LYS A 204 -7.34 14.03 0.81
C LYS A 204 -7.75 14.59 -0.55
N ASP A 205 -7.51 15.89 -0.76
CA ASP A 205 -7.95 16.58 -1.97
C ASP A 205 -7.22 16.05 -3.21
N SER A 206 -5.90 15.90 -3.15
CA SER A 206 -5.11 15.44 -4.29
C SER A 206 -5.41 13.98 -4.67
N VAL A 207 -5.66 13.09 -3.70
CA VAL A 207 -6.06 11.70 -3.99
C VAL A 207 -7.43 11.66 -4.66
N HIS A 208 -8.42 12.44 -4.18
CA HIS A 208 -9.75 12.47 -4.81
C HIS A 208 -9.70 13.09 -6.20
N GLU A 209 -8.93 14.15 -6.41
CA GLU A 209 -8.73 14.78 -7.71
C GLU A 209 -8.07 13.82 -8.70
N GLY A 210 -6.98 13.16 -8.28
CA GLY A 210 -6.32 12.15 -9.09
C GLY A 210 -7.25 10.97 -9.43
N TYR A 211 -8.02 10.49 -8.45
CA TYR A 211 -9.01 9.43 -8.66
C TYR A 211 -10.04 9.81 -9.73
N ALA A 212 -10.65 10.97 -9.56
CA ALA A 212 -11.65 11.49 -10.48
C ALA A 212 -11.10 11.68 -11.91
N SER A 213 -9.79 11.92 -12.06
CA SER A 213 -9.16 12.10 -13.36
C SER A 213 -9.11 10.81 -14.20
N GLN A 214 -9.24 9.62 -13.59
CA GLN A 214 -9.08 8.32 -14.24
C GLN A 214 -10.28 7.39 -14.09
N ALA A 215 -11.03 7.49 -12.99
CA ALA A 215 -12.18 6.64 -12.75
C ALA A 215 -13.31 6.93 -13.75
N LEU A 216 -13.92 5.87 -14.29
CA LEU A 216 -15.12 6.01 -15.13
C LEU A 216 -16.28 6.63 -14.34
N ASP A 217 -17.19 7.34 -15.04
CA ASP A 217 -18.32 8.02 -14.42
C ASP A 217 -19.09 7.18 -13.38
N PRO A 218 -19.41 5.89 -13.62
CA PRO A 218 -20.09 5.07 -12.63
C PRO A 218 -19.30 4.82 -11.33
N LEU A 219 -17.99 5.02 -11.35
CA LEU A 219 -17.08 4.75 -10.22
C LEU A 219 -16.69 6.02 -9.46
N GLN A 220 -17.12 7.20 -9.91
CA GLN A 220 -16.71 8.49 -9.31
C GLN A 220 -17.10 8.60 -7.83
N ASP A 221 -18.19 7.96 -7.43
CA ASP A 221 -18.71 7.98 -6.07
C ASP A 221 -18.19 6.81 -5.19
N THR A 222 -17.24 6.00 -5.67
CA THR A 222 -16.66 4.92 -4.87
C THR A 222 -15.98 5.50 -3.63
N PRO A 223 -16.39 5.09 -2.41
CA PRO A 223 -15.82 5.65 -1.19
C PRO A 223 -14.32 5.34 -1.06
N ILE A 224 -13.53 6.36 -0.73
CA ILE A 224 -12.11 6.23 -0.37
C ILE A 224 -11.98 6.54 1.11
N LEU A 225 -11.73 5.50 1.92
CA LEU A 225 -11.73 5.56 3.38
C LEU A 225 -10.32 5.31 3.94
N ILE A 226 -10.06 5.85 5.13
CA ILE A 226 -8.87 5.52 5.90
C ILE A 226 -9.14 4.28 6.73
N GLY A 227 -8.20 3.33 6.73
CA GLY A 227 -8.27 2.11 7.54
C GLY A 227 -8.37 2.40 9.03
N SER A 228 -9.12 1.57 9.77
CA SER A 228 -9.43 1.80 11.18
C SER A 228 -8.67 0.91 12.15
N LEU A 229 -8.03 -0.15 11.68
CA LEU A 229 -7.37 -1.14 12.55
C LEU A 229 -5.86 -0.87 12.72
N GLU A 230 -5.32 0.10 12.00
CA GLU A 230 -3.91 0.50 12.10
C GLU A 230 -2.93 -0.68 12.07
N GLY A 231 -2.05 -0.78 13.08
CA GLY A 231 -1.07 -1.85 13.21
C GLY A 231 -1.65 -3.23 13.55
N ASP A 232 -2.90 -3.31 13.96
CA ASP A 232 -3.55 -4.57 14.30
C ASP A 232 -4.16 -5.27 13.07
N ALA A 233 -4.42 -4.53 11.99
CA ALA A 233 -5.03 -5.07 10.78
C ALA A 233 -4.32 -6.34 10.24
N PRO A 234 -2.98 -6.37 10.06
CA PRO A 234 -2.31 -7.57 9.55
C PRO A 234 -2.33 -8.75 10.51
N LEU A 235 -2.39 -8.52 11.82
CA LEU A 235 -2.51 -9.59 12.81
C LEU A 235 -3.88 -10.25 12.75
N ILE A 236 -4.92 -9.42 12.74
CA ILE A 236 -6.32 -9.86 12.63
C ILE A 236 -6.54 -10.59 11.30
N GLY A 237 -6.10 -10.02 10.20
CA GLY A 237 -6.30 -10.61 8.89
C GLY A 237 -5.47 -11.89 8.65
N ALA A 238 -4.30 -12.03 9.28
CA ALA A 238 -3.57 -13.28 9.25
C ALA A 238 -4.32 -14.40 10.00
N ALA A 239 -5.00 -14.06 11.10
CA ALA A 239 -5.88 -15.01 11.81
C ALA A 239 -7.10 -15.39 10.96
N GLU A 240 -7.75 -14.42 10.31
CA GLU A 240 -8.86 -14.68 9.37
C GLU A 240 -8.46 -15.54 8.19
N HIS A 241 -7.24 -15.43 7.70
CA HIS A 241 -6.75 -16.26 6.58
C HIS A 241 -6.62 -17.75 6.95
N LEU A 242 -6.53 -18.07 8.24
CA LEU A 242 -6.45 -19.43 8.72
C LEU A 242 -7.84 -20.09 8.89
N LEU A 243 -8.88 -19.29 9.08
CA LEU A 243 -10.28 -19.74 9.28
C LEU A 243 -10.99 -19.97 7.95
#